data_2efd27443b8616deafac68d8066748cc
#
_entry.id   2efd27443b8616deafac68d8066748cc
#
_cell.length_a   1.000
_cell.length_b   1.000
_cell.length_c   1.000
_cell.angle_alpha   90.00
_cell.angle_beta   90.00
_cell.angle_gamma   90.00
#
_symmetry.space_group_name_H-M   'P 1'
#
loop_
_entity.id
_entity.type
_entity.pdbx_description
1 polymer ?
#
loop_
_entity_poly.entity_id
_entity_poly.type
_entity_poly.pdbx_seq_one_letter_code
_entity_poly.pdbx_strand_id
1 'polypeptide(L)'
;MKYLERTYFLDFESEHIQEIVSEFKGDSISPKEKAIGLYTKVRDEWKYDPYSITLKPENYRSSHIAAKPSGNCVEKSIVLVSCLRAVGVPARLHLGKVKNHIAVERLTEKFGSNELTPHGMVQAELNGKWLKMSPAFNASLCARFNVEPLEFDGETNSFLQQFNREGSLFMEYVDDYGHFEDVPLYFMKRNIREHYPHIFDRDDSITEFKL
;
A
#
# COMPACT_ATOMS: atom_id res chain seq x y z
N MET A 1 18.12 -14.15 1.98
CA MET A 1 17.65 -13.74 0.63
C MET A 1 17.07 -12.35 0.75
N LYS A 2 17.56 -11.42 -0.06
CA LYS A 2 17.33 -9.97 0.03
C LYS A 2 15.85 -9.53 0.30
N TYR A 3 14.88 -10.19 -0.29
CA TYR A 3 13.46 -9.85 -0.18
C TYR A 3 12.67 -10.68 0.86
N LEU A 4 13.39 -11.35 1.77
CA LEU A 4 12.87 -12.06 2.93
C LEU A 4 13.38 -11.48 4.25
N GLU A 5 14.27 -10.48 4.18
CA GLU A 5 14.95 -9.95 5.35
C GLU A 5 14.07 -8.98 6.13
N ARG A 6 14.24 -9.01 7.45
CA ARG A 6 13.71 -8.00 8.34
C ARG A 6 14.51 -6.71 8.19
N THR A 7 13.82 -5.59 8.28
CA THR A 7 14.45 -4.26 8.34
C THR A 7 13.92 -3.45 9.53
N TYR A 8 14.36 -2.20 9.66
CA TYR A 8 13.78 -1.30 10.65
C TYR A 8 12.29 -1.06 10.40
N PHE A 9 11.89 -0.89 9.13
CA PHE A 9 10.50 -0.62 8.76
C PHE A 9 9.65 -1.89 8.62
N LEU A 10 10.26 -2.97 8.13
CA LEU A 10 9.60 -4.26 7.93
C LEU A 10 9.89 -5.15 9.15
N ASP A 11 9.41 -4.74 10.32
CA ASP A 11 9.66 -5.37 11.61
C ASP A 11 8.66 -6.51 11.89
N PHE A 12 8.58 -7.46 10.96
CA PHE A 12 7.57 -8.53 10.92
C PHE A 12 7.65 -9.52 12.10
N GLU A 13 8.66 -9.47 12.95
CA GLU A 13 8.73 -10.24 14.18
C GLU A 13 7.86 -9.66 15.32
N SER A 14 7.32 -8.45 15.12
CA SER A 14 6.44 -7.80 16.07
C SER A 14 5.14 -8.57 16.31
N GLU A 15 4.58 -8.46 17.53
CA GLU A 15 3.35 -9.14 17.92
C GLU A 15 2.20 -8.89 16.94
N HIS A 16 1.96 -7.64 16.57
CA HIS A 16 0.88 -7.28 15.63
C HIS A 16 1.01 -7.99 14.26
N ILE A 17 2.21 -8.02 13.67
CA ILE A 17 2.40 -8.72 12.40
C ILE A 17 2.30 -10.23 12.60
N GLN A 18 2.83 -10.77 13.69
CA GLN A 18 2.76 -12.20 13.99
C GLN A 18 1.33 -12.68 14.24
N GLU A 19 0.46 -11.84 14.79
CA GLU A 19 -0.96 -12.10 14.94
C GLU A 19 -1.67 -12.18 13.56
N ILE A 20 -1.42 -11.20 12.66
CA ILE A 20 -1.98 -11.19 11.30
C ILE A 20 -1.62 -12.46 10.53
N VAL A 21 -0.37 -12.91 10.62
CA VAL A 21 0.12 -14.04 9.83
C VAL A 21 -0.11 -15.41 10.50
N SER A 22 -0.66 -15.44 11.71
CA SER A 22 -0.76 -16.66 12.52
C SER A 22 -1.45 -17.83 11.80
N GLU A 23 -2.52 -17.55 11.06
CA GLU A 23 -3.29 -18.53 10.29
C GLU A 23 -2.61 -18.97 8.99
N PHE A 24 -1.54 -18.28 8.56
CA PHE A 24 -0.81 -18.55 7.31
C PHE A 24 0.56 -19.23 7.52
N LYS A 25 0.91 -19.61 8.75
CA LYS A 25 2.22 -20.20 9.07
C LYS A 25 2.34 -21.68 8.74
N GLY A 26 1.24 -22.37 8.43
CA GLY A 26 1.25 -23.81 8.18
C GLY A 26 2.05 -24.21 6.93
N ASP A 27 2.82 -25.30 7.01
CA ASP A 27 3.58 -25.86 5.88
C ASP A 27 2.68 -26.44 4.78
N SER A 28 1.44 -26.76 5.12
CA SER A 28 0.41 -27.25 4.18
C SER A 28 -0.16 -26.14 3.27
N ILE A 29 0.07 -24.87 3.61
CA ILE A 29 -0.42 -23.73 2.84
C ILE A 29 0.67 -23.33 1.86
N SER A 30 0.37 -23.37 0.56
CA SER A 30 1.33 -22.97 -0.48
C SER A 30 1.67 -21.49 -0.43
N PRO A 31 2.84 -21.06 -0.94
CA PRO A 31 3.20 -19.64 -1.03
C PRO A 31 2.14 -18.80 -1.77
N LYS A 32 1.49 -19.36 -2.79
CA LYS A 32 0.40 -18.72 -3.52
C LYS A 32 -0.82 -18.49 -2.62
N GLU A 33 -1.27 -19.49 -1.91
CA GLU A 33 -2.42 -19.38 -0.98
C GLU A 33 -2.14 -18.40 0.15
N LYS A 34 -0.91 -18.42 0.71
CA LYS A 34 -0.46 -17.42 1.70
C LYS A 34 -0.56 -16.00 1.14
N ALA A 35 -0.09 -15.79 -0.09
CA ALA A 35 -0.11 -14.48 -0.72
C ALA A 35 -1.53 -13.98 -1.00
N ILE A 36 -2.42 -14.83 -1.49
CA ILE A 36 -3.83 -14.51 -1.74
C ILE A 36 -4.54 -14.14 -0.43
N GLY A 37 -4.41 -14.99 0.59
CA GLY A 37 -5.06 -14.78 1.88
C GLY A 37 -4.59 -13.52 2.58
N LEU A 38 -3.28 -13.29 2.65
CA LEU A 38 -2.69 -12.08 3.25
C LEU A 38 -3.06 -10.82 2.47
N TYR A 39 -3.09 -10.89 1.13
CA TYR A 39 -3.56 -9.77 0.31
C TYR A 39 -4.99 -9.38 0.66
N THR A 40 -5.91 -10.34 0.66
CA THR A 40 -7.33 -10.11 0.97
C THR A 40 -7.51 -9.57 2.39
N LYS A 41 -6.81 -10.15 3.37
CA LYS A 41 -6.85 -9.72 4.77
C LYS A 41 -6.39 -8.27 4.92
N VAL A 42 -5.22 -7.91 4.38
CA VAL A 42 -4.71 -6.53 4.46
C VAL A 42 -5.58 -5.56 3.66
N ARG A 43 -6.11 -5.97 2.49
CA ARG A 43 -7.02 -5.14 1.71
C ARG A 43 -8.27 -4.75 2.51
N ASP A 44 -8.88 -5.67 3.24
CA ASP A 44 -10.21 -5.48 3.79
C ASP A 44 -10.26 -5.14 5.29
N GLU A 45 -9.29 -5.57 6.10
CA GLU A 45 -9.28 -5.30 7.53
C GLU A 45 -8.81 -3.89 7.89
N TRP A 46 -7.96 -3.25 7.06
CA TRP A 46 -7.58 -1.84 7.21
C TRP A 46 -8.40 -0.96 6.28
N LYS A 47 -9.16 -0.02 6.86
CA LYS A 47 -9.89 0.97 6.06
C LYS A 47 -8.91 1.88 5.33
N TYR A 48 -9.17 2.18 4.07
CA TYR A 48 -8.35 3.11 3.31
C TYR A 48 -8.57 4.55 3.78
N ASP A 49 -7.50 5.22 4.17
CA ASP A 49 -7.47 6.63 4.55
C ASP A 49 -6.30 7.34 3.86
N PRO A 50 -6.52 8.06 2.75
CA PRO A 50 -5.46 8.79 2.04
C PRO A 50 -5.08 10.11 2.71
N TYR A 51 -5.87 10.59 3.67
CA TYR A 51 -5.74 11.94 4.22
C TYR A 51 -4.80 12.03 5.43
N SER A 52 -4.33 10.91 5.92
CA SER A 52 -3.36 10.84 7.02
C SER A 52 -1.97 10.60 6.46
N ILE A 53 -1.13 11.63 6.48
CA ILE A 53 0.25 11.58 5.97
C ILE A 53 1.21 11.82 7.12
N THR A 54 2.26 11.04 7.20
CA THR A 54 3.36 11.21 8.15
C THR A 54 4.71 11.27 7.44
N LEU A 55 5.66 11.99 8.01
CA LEU A 55 7.06 11.98 7.59
C LEU A 55 7.98 11.45 8.70
N LYS A 56 7.41 10.98 9.82
CA LYS A 56 8.16 10.40 10.94
C LYS A 56 8.56 8.96 10.60
N PRO A 57 9.85 8.60 10.72
CA PRO A 57 10.31 7.24 10.40
C PRO A 57 9.58 6.14 11.19
N GLU A 58 9.37 6.36 12.48
CA GLU A 58 8.72 5.40 13.39
C GLU A 58 7.31 5.02 12.94
N ASN A 59 6.58 5.96 12.31
CA ASN A 59 5.22 5.74 11.86
C ASN A 59 5.13 4.87 10.58
N TYR A 60 6.27 4.65 9.91
CA TYR A 60 6.36 3.73 8.77
C TYR A 60 6.79 2.31 9.15
N ARG A 61 6.98 2.04 10.44
CA ARG A 61 7.20 0.65 10.88
C ARG A 61 5.93 -0.17 10.70
N SER A 62 6.06 -1.36 10.14
CA SER A 62 4.91 -2.24 9.89
C SER A 62 4.12 -2.57 11.16
N SER A 63 4.80 -2.72 12.30
CA SER A 63 4.16 -2.91 13.61
C SER A 63 3.28 -1.73 14.03
N HIS A 64 3.77 -0.50 13.80
CA HIS A 64 3.01 0.71 14.12
C HIS A 64 1.77 0.85 13.23
N ILE A 65 1.92 0.57 11.94
CA ILE A 65 0.80 0.64 10.99
C ILE A 65 -0.23 -0.45 11.30
N ALA A 66 0.22 -1.67 11.59
CA ALA A 66 -0.66 -2.80 11.88
C ALA A 66 -1.54 -2.57 13.12
N ALA A 67 -1.07 -1.78 14.09
CA ALA A 67 -1.85 -1.40 15.28
C ALA A 67 -2.98 -0.39 15.01
N LYS A 68 -3.04 0.21 13.80
CA LYS A 68 -4.07 1.20 13.43
C LYS A 68 -5.26 0.54 12.73
N PRO A 69 -6.48 1.12 12.82
CA PRO A 69 -7.65 0.59 12.11
C PRO A 69 -7.71 0.99 10.62
N SER A 70 -6.81 1.86 10.18
CA SER A 70 -6.80 2.41 8.82
C SER A 70 -5.38 2.74 8.36
N GLY A 71 -5.20 2.84 7.04
CA GLY A 71 -3.95 3.26 6.45
C GLY A 71 -4.12 3.71 5.00
N ASN A 72 -3.16 4.51 4.52
CA ASN A 72 -3.08 4.86 3.12
C ASN A 72 -2.48 3.72 2.26
N CYS A 73 -2.39 3.91 0.94
CA CYS A 73 -1.87 2.90 0.03
C CYS A 73 -0.46 2.42 0.36
N VAL A 74 0.44 3.34 0.76
CA VAL A 74 1.83 3.00 1.12
C VAL A 74 1.86 2.22 2.43
N GLU A 75 1.14 2.66 3.46
CA GLU A 75 1.06 2.00 4.75
C GLU A 75 0.53 0.57 4.63
N LYS A 76 -0.58 0.37 3.93
CA LYS A 76 -1.14 -0.97 3.70
C LYS A 76 -0.19 -1.86 2.89
N SER A 77 0.55 -1.28 1.93
CA SER A 77 1.59 -2.01 1.20
C SER A 77 2.75 -2.44 2.09
N ILE A 78 3.19 -1.59 3.03
CA ILE A 78 4.24 -1.92 4.00
C ILE A 78 3.80 -3.09 4.90
N VAL A 79 2.57 -3.08 5.40
CA VAL A 79 2.02 -4.20 6.21
C VAL A 79 2.01 -5.48 5.37
N LEU A 80 1.53 -5.44 4.13
CA LEU A 80 1.47 -6.62 3.27
C LEU A 80 2.87 -7.18 2.95
N VAL A 81 3.86 -6.32 2.64
CA VAL A 81 5.25 -6.77 2.43
C VAL A 81 5.80 -7.47 3.68
N SER A 82 5.56 -6.89 4.87
CA SER A 82 5.98 -7.49 6.14
C SER A 82 5.33 -8.84 6.39
N CYS A 83 4.01 -8.94 6.18
CA CYS A 83 3.28 -10.21 6.33
C CYS A 83 3.78 -11.30 5.37
N LEU A 84 3.98 -10.96 4.10
CA LEU A 84 4.50 -11.89 3.10
C LEU A 84 5.89 -12.43 3.47
N ARG A 85 6.81 -11.52 3.88
CA ARG A 85 8.16 -11.92 4.32
C ARG A 85 8.12 -12.81 5.57
N ALA A 86 7.23 -12.49 6.52
CA ALA A 86 7.05 -13.28 7.74
C ALA A 86 6.66 -14.75 7.48
N VAL A 87 5.96 -15.02 6.37
CA VAL A 87 5.55 -16.37 5.99
C VAL A 87 6.42 -16.99 4.89
N GLY A 88 7.58 -16.39 4.60
CA GLY A 88 8.57 -16.90 3.66
C GLY A 88 8.29 -16.62 2.18
N VAL A 89 7.38 -15.68 1.86
CA VAL A 89 7.13 -15.22 0.49
C VAL A 89 7.99 -13.98 0.21
N PRO A 90 8.93 -14.03 -0.76
CA PRO A 90 9.74 -12.87 -1.10
C PRO A 90 8.85 -11.73 -1.59
N ALA A 91 9.00 -10.55 -0.95
CA ALA A 91 8.16 -9.41 -1.27
C ALA A 91 8.94 -8.08 -1.18
N ARG A 92 8.50 -7.09 -1.97
CA ARG A 92 9.09 -5.77 -2.01
C ARG A 92 8.05 -4.69 -2.25
N LEU A 93 8.32 -3.49 -1.74
CA LEU A 93 7.49 -2.32 -1.98
C LEU A 93 7.66 -1.86 -3.43
N HIS A 94 6.57 -1.44 -4.07
CA HIS A 94 6.59 -0.78 -5.37
C HIS A 94 5.85 0.54 -5.28
N LEU A 95 6.44 1.59 -5.82
CA LEU A 95 5.86 2.93 -5.78
C LEU A 95 5.61 3.45 -7.20
N GLY A 96 4.56 4.23 -7.33
CA GLY A 96 4.20 4.90 -8.58
C GLY A 96 3.43 6.17 -8.32
N LYS A 97 2.94 6.78 -9.39
CA LYS A 97 2.00 7.90 -9.37
C LYS A 97 0.74 7.51 -10.11
N VAL A 98 -0.41 7.81 -9.53
CA VAL A 98 -1.71 7.53 -10.12
C VAL A 98 -2.58 8.77 -10.10
N LYS A 99 -3.53 8.86 -11.02
CA LYS A 99 -4.53 9.91 -11.11
C LYS A 99 -5.92 9.34 -10.87
N ASN A 100 -6.67 9.96 -9.98
CA ASN A 100 -8.03 9.55 -9.63
C ASN A 100 -9.04 10.42 -10.37
N HIS A 101 -10.04 9.80 -11.00
CA HIS A 101 -11.05 10.48 -11.81
C HIS A 101 -12.45 10.51 -11.17
N ILE A 102 -12.66 9.85 -10.02
CA ILE A 102 -13.97 9.82 -9.34
C ILE A 102 -14.03 10.79 -8.16
N ALA A 103 -13.02 10.83 -7.30
CA ALA A 103 -12.99 11.67 -6.11
C ALA A 103 -12.22 13.00 -6.33
N VAL A 104 -12.34 13.58 -7.53
CA VAL A 104 -11.52 14.71 -7.99
C VAL A 104 -11.66 15.94 -7.10
N GLU A 105 -12.87 16.37 -6.81
CA GLU A 105 -13.14 17.58 -6.01
C GLU A 105 -12.49 17.49 -4.63
N ARG A 106 -12.74 16.39 -3.92
CA ARG A 106 -12.20 16.18 -2.57
C ARG A 106 -10.68 16.05 -2.55
N LEU A 107 -10.10 15.38 -3.55
CA LEU A 107 -8.64 15.26 -3.65
C LEU A 107 -8.01 16.60 -3.99
N THR A 108 -8.59 17.37 -4.92
CA THR A 108 -8.10 18.69 -5.27
C THR A 108 -8.19 19.67 -4.09
N GLU A 109 -9.28 19.61 -3.31
CA GLU A 109 -9.41 20.41 -2.09
C GLU A 109 -8.30 20.10 -1.07
N LYS A 110 -7.96 18.82 -0.89
CA LYS A 110 -7.03 18.36 0.14
C LYS A 110 -5.57 18.36 -0.31
N PHE A 111 -5.30 17.93 -1.53
CA PHE A 111 -3.96 17.75 -2.06
C PHE A 111 -3.56 18.80 -3.12
N GLY A 112 -4.47 19.69 -3.52
CA GLY A 112 -4.25 20.61 -4.63
C GLY A 112 -4.24 19.92 -6.00
N SER A 113 -4.49 18.61 -6.05
CA SER A 113 -4.47 17.78 -7.27
C SER A 113 -5.28 16.52 -7.07
N ASN A 114 -5.71 15.91 -8.17
CA ASN A 114 -6.28 14.56 -8.18
C ASN A 114 -5.23 13.46 -8.46
N GLU A 115 -3.95 13.82 -8.51
CA GLU A 115 -2.83 12.87 -8.55
C GLU A 115 -2.45 12.44 -7.15
N LEU A 116 -2.20 11.15 -6.96
CA LEU A 116 -1.76 10.56 -5.70
C LEU A 116 -0.32 10.02 -5.87
N THR A 117 0.62 10.60 -5.12
CA THR A 117 2.03 10.24 -5.19
C THR A 117 2.74 10.45 -3.83
N PRO A 118 3.59 9.50 -3.37
CA PRO A 118 3.76 8.19 -3.96
C PRO A 118 2.52 7.31 -3.73
N HIS A 119 2.15 6.49 -4.73
CA HIS A 119 1.13 5.45 -4.58
C HIS A 119 1.80 4.12 -4.30
N GLY A 120 1.40 3.46 -3.21
CA GLY A 120 1.98 2.22 -2.75
C GLY A 120 1.34 0.98 -3.38
N MET A 121 2.18 0.06 -3.79
CA MET A 121 1.85 -1.27 -4.31
C MET A 121 2.86 -2.28 -3.76
N VAL A 122 2.59 -3.55 -3.93
CA VAL A 122 3.45 -4.67 -3.53
C VAL A 122 3.81 -5.52 -4.73
N GLN A 123 5.04 -6.03 -4.75
CA GLN A 123 5.40 -7.14 -5.61
C GLN A 123 5.76 -8.34 -4.74
N ALA A 124 5.20 -9.51 -5.05
CA ALA A 124 5.55 -10.79 -4.46
C ALA A 124 6.13 -11.72 -5.52
N GLU A 125 7.13 -12.51 -5.14
CA GLU A 125 7.69 -13.55 -6.03
C GLU A 125 6.95 -14.86 -5.81
N LEU A 126 6.21 -15.29 -6.82
CA LEU A 126 5.47 -16.55 -6.83
C LEU A 126 5.86 -17.35 -8.09
N ASN A 127 6.28 -18.58 -7.87
CA ASN A 127 6.69 -19.49 -8.98
C ASN A 127 7.73 -18.85 -9.93
N GLY A 128 8.70 -18.09 -9.38
CA GLY A 128 9.76 -17.43 -10.17
C GLY A 128 9.32 -16.17 -10.92
N LYS A 129 8.11 -15.66 -10.65
CA LYS A 129 7.59 -14.42 -11.25
C LYS A 129 7.28 -13.37 -10.18
N TRP A 130 7.65 -12.13 -10.46
CA TRP A 130 7.24 -10.99 -9.65
C TRP A 130 5.86 -10.50 -10.08
N LEU A 131 4.87 -10.66 -9.20
CA LEU A 131 3.49 -10.25 -9.44
C LEU A 131 3.18 -8.97 -8.65
N LYS A 132 2.60 -7.97 -9.32
CA LYS A 132 2.25 -6.67 -8.74
C LYS A 132 0.80 -6.68 -8.24
N MET A 133 0.58 -6.20 -7.01
CA MET A 133 -0.75 -6.10 -6.40
C MET A 133 -0.88 -4.82 -5.56
N SER A 134 -2.11 -4.30 -5.43
CA SER A 134 -2.40 -3.13 -4.58
C SER A 134 -3.48 -3.47 -3.55
N PRO A 135 -3.16 -3.50 -2.24
CA PRO A 135 -4.14 -3.70 -1.18
C PRO A 135 -4.87 -2.40 -0.76
N ALA A 136 -4.77 -1.33 -1.55
CA ALA A 136 -5.20 0.00 -1.13
C ALA A 136 -6.69 0.07 -0.81
N PHE A 137 -7.56 -0.21 -1.78
CA PHE A 137 -9.00 -0.02 -1.63
C PHE A 137 -9.68 -1.27 -1.08
N ASN A 138 -10.23 -1.18 0.12
CA ASN A 138 -11.03 -2.25 0.71
C ASN A 138 -12.39 -2.41 0.01
N ALA A 139 -12.95 -3.61 0.02
CA ALA A 139 -14.16 -3.97 -0.73
C ALA A 139 -15.36 -3.04 -0.42
N SER A 140 -15.55 -2.65 0.85
CA SER A 140 -16.64 -1.73 1.22
C SER A 140 -16.48 -0.32 0.64
N LEU A 141 -15.23 0.16 0.46
CA LEU A 141 -14.96 1.43 -0.22
C LEU A 141 -15.21 1.30 -1.73
N CYS A 142 -14.79 0.19 -2.33
CA CYS A 142 -15.04 -0.10 -3.75
C CYS A 142 -16.54 -0.11 -4.07
N ALA A 143 -17.35 -0.77 -3.22
CA ALA A 143 -18.80 -0.78 -3.35
C ALA A 143 -19.39 0.64 -3.31
N ARG A 144 -18.88 1.51 -2.41
CA ARG A 144 -19.34 2.91 -2.30
C ARG A 144 -19.04 3.75 -3.54
N PHE A 145 -17.93 3.48 -4.23
CA PHE A 145 -17.52 4.18 -5.45
C PHE A 145 -17.96 3.49 -6.74
N ASN A 146 -18.77 2.44 -6.63
CA ASN A 146 -19.22 1.64 -7.77
C ASN A 146 -18.06 1.08 -8.62
N VAL A 147 -17.01 0.60 -7.93
CA VAL A 147 -15.80 0.01 -8.52
C VAL A 147 -15.69 -1.45 -8.06
N GLU A 148 -15.19 -2.33 -8.92
CA GLU A 148 -14.87 -3.70 -8.50
C GLU A 148 -13.61 -3.69 -7.62
N PRO A 149 -13.61 -4.43 -6.49
CA PRO A 149 -12.38 -4.62 -5.72
C PRO A 149 -11.34 -5.37 -6.56
N LEU A 150 -10.06 -5.03 -6.39
CA LEU A 150 -8.99 -5.81 -7.00
C LEU A 150 -8.92 -7.18 -6.32
N GLU A 151 -9.12 -8.23 -7.09
CA GLU A 151 -8.90 -9.61 -6.64
C GLU A 151 -7.52 -10.08 -7.12
N PHE A 152 -6.77 -10.73 -6.23
CA PHE A 152 -5.46 -11.27 -6.54
C PHE A 152 -5.51 -12.79 -6.58
N ASP A 153 -5.17 -13.38 -7.72
CA ASP A 153 -5.23 -14.83 -7.99
C ASP A 153 -3.90 -15.56 -7.80
N GLY A 154 -2.82 -14.80 -7.50
CA GLY A 154 -1.47 -15.33 -7.38
C GLY A 154 -0.82 -15.75 -8.71
N GLU A 155 -1.38 -15.36 -9.85
CA GLU A 155 -0.91 -15.70 -11.19
C GLU A 155 -0.76 -14.47 -12.09
N THR A 156 -1.63 -13.46 -11.90
CA THR A 156 -1.69 -12.24 -12.70
C THR A 156 -1.52 -10.98 -11.84
N ASN A 157 -1.09 -9.89 -12.47
CA ASN A 157 -0.99 -8.61 -11.78
C ASN A 157 -2.38 -8.07 -11.44
N SER A 158 -2.54 -7.52 -10.24
CA SER A 158 -3.79 -6.94 -9.75
C SER A 158 -3.50 -5.66 -8.95
N PHE A 159 -3.22 -4.55 -9.63
CA PHE A 159 -2.71 -3.34 -8.97
C PHE A 159 -3.42 -2.04 -9.32
N LEU A 160 -4.30 -2.02 -10.32
CA LEU A 160 -4.96 -0.80 -10.79
C LEU A 160 -6.39 -1.08 -11.27
N GLN A 161 -7.37 -0.39 -10.66
CA GLN A 161 -8.74 -0.32 -11.15
C GLN A 161 -8.85 0.81 -12.17
N GLN A 162 -8.79 0.50 -13.46
CA GLN A 162 -8.85 1.53 -14.50
C GLN A 162 -10.25 2.10 -14.68
N PHE A 163 -11.29 1.29 -14.50
CA PHE A 163 -12.67 1.68 -14.77
C PHE A 163 -13.59 1.33 -13.59
N ASN A 164 -14.67 2.09 -13.45
CA ASN A 164 -15.78 1.72 -12.57
C ASN A 164 -16.70 0.70 -13.28
N ARG A 165 -17.75 0.23 -12.58
CA ARG A 165 -18.71 -0.75 -13.12
C ARG A 165 -19.52 -0.23 -14.32
N GLU A 166 -19.58 1.08 -14.51
CA GLU A 166 -20.26 1.73 -15.64
C GLU A 166 -19.32 1.97 -16.81
N GLY A 167 -18.04 1.59 -16.71
CA GLY A 167 -17.03 1.80 -17.75
C GLY A 167 -16.41 3.20 -17.77
N SER A 168 -16.71 4.05 -16.78
CA SER A 168 -16.07 5.36 -16.65
C SER A 168 -14.68 5.21 -16.04
N LEU A 169 -13.73 6.04 -16.47
CA LEU A 169 -12.36 6.03 -15.99
C LEU A 169 -12.33 6.31 -14.48
N PHE A 170 -11.67 5.45 -13.72
CA PHE A 170 -11.49 5.60 -12.28
C PHE A 170 -10.05 5.96 -11.91
N MET A 171 -9.07 5.12 -12.28
CA MET A 171 -7.67 5.34 -11.98
C MET A 171 -6.81 5.23 -13.23
N GLU A 172 -5.84 6.11 -13.36
CA GLU A 172 -4.84 6.11 -14.41
C GLU A 172 -3.45 5.98 -13.80
N TYR A 173 -2.62 5.11 -14.35
CA TYR A 173 -1.22 4.96 -13.94
C TYR A 173 -0.38 5.99 -14.69
N VAL A 174 0.20 6.93 -13.97
CA VAL A 174 0.89 8.09 -14.56
C VAL A 174 2.39 7.90 -14.63
N ASP A 175 3.00 7.39 -13.55
CA ASP A 175 4.44 7.21 -13.47
C ASP A 175 4.83 5.98 -12.64
N ASP A 176 5.95 5.34 -12.97
CA ASP A 176 6.49 4.16 -12.29
C ASP A 176 7.83 4.52 -11.64
N TYR A 177 7.85 4.57 -10.30
CA TYR A 177 9.07 4.84 -9.54
C TYR A 177 9.89 3.57 -9.26
N GLY A 178 9.38 2.41 -9.67
CA GLY A 178 10.05 1.12 -9.52
C GLY A 178 9.83 0.50 -8.13
N HIS A 179 10.68 -0.48 -7.85
CA HIS A 179 10.58 -1.28 -6.63
C HIS A 179 11.71 -0.97 -5.66
N PHE A 180 11.41 -1.17 -4.37
CA PHE A 180 12.33 -0.93 -3.25
C PHE A 180 12.35 -2.14 -2.32
N GLU A 181 13.53 -2.52 -1.85
CA GLU A 181 13.66 -3.63 -0.90
C GLU A 181 13.20 -3.29 0.52
N ASP A 182 13.25 -2.01 0.86
CA ASP A 182 12.79 -1.45 2.12
C ASP A 182 11.99 -0.17 1.87
N VAL A 183 11.47 0.48 2.90
CA VAL A 183 10.74 1.74 2.79
C VAL A 183 11.70 2.87 2.39
N PRO A 184 11.57 3.47 1.19
CA PRO A 184 12.48 4.49 0.71
C PRO A 184 12.08 5.88 1.27
N LEU A 185 12.16 6.05 2.58
CA LEU A 185 11.62 7.22 3.29
C LEU A 185 12.17 8.56 2.75
N TYR A 186 13.45 8.61 2.39
CA TYR A 186 14.04 9.83 1.82
C TYR A 186 13.39 10.20 0.48
N PHE A 187 13.21 9.22 -0.41
CA PHE A 187 12.51 9.41 -1.68
C PHE A 187 11.07 9.87 -1.44
N MET A 188 10.34 9.21 -0.53
CA MET A 188 8.95 9.53 -0.23
C MET A 188 8.80 10.96 0.32
N LYS A 189 9.66 11.37 1.24
CA LYS A 189 9.68 12.75 1.78
C LYS A 189 9.89 13.78 0.68
N ARG A 190 10.88 13.56 -0.19
CA ARG A 190 11.14 14.44 -1.32
C ARG A 190 9.96 14.50 -2.29
N ASN A 191 9.41 13.35 -2.66
CA ASN A 191 8.27 13.24 -3.57
C ASN A 191 7.04 13.99 -3.03
N ILE A 192 6.69 13.82 -1.75
CA ILE A 192 5.55 14.50 -1.12
C ILE A 192 5.78 16.02 -1.10
N ARG A 193 6.99 16.50 -0.77
CA ARG A 193 7.31 17.93 -0.77
C ARG A 193 7.24 18.55 -2.17
N GLU A 194 7.68 17.81 -3.17
CA GLU A 194 7.68 18.27 -4.57
C GLU A 194 6.26 18.39 -5.13
N HIS A 195 5.39 17.41 -4.84
CA HIS A 195 4.05 17.34 -5.44
C HIS A 195 2.97 18.04 -4.59
N TYR A 196 3.20 18.20 -3.29
CA TYR A 196 2.24 18.82 -2.38
C TYR A 196 2.90 19.94 -1.53
N PRO A 197 3.53 20.95 -2.16
CA PRO A 197 4.28 21.99 -1.42
C PRO A 197 3.39 22.76 -0.45
N HIS A 198 2.11 23.00 -0.78
CA HIS A 198 1.16 23.72 0.06
C HIS A 198 0.91 23.07 1.43
N ILE A 199 1.18 21.78 1.58
CA ILE A 199 1.10 21.10 2.89
C ILE A 199 2.16 21.64 3.85
N PHE A 200 3.27 22.16 3.31
CA PHE A 200 4.44 22.65 4.06
C PHE A 200 4.53 24.19 4.13
N ASP A 201 3.63 24.93 3.46
CA ASP A 201 3.68 26.40 3.38
C ASP A 201 3.59 27.10 4.74
N ARG A 202 3.09 26.43 5.77
CA ARG A 202 2.90 27.00 7.11
C ARG A 202 4.06 26.71 8.06
N ASP A 203 4.75 25.59 7.90
CA ASP A 203 5.85 25.16 8.76
C ASP A 203 6.59 23.96 8.15
N ASP A 204 7.84 24.16 7.77
CA ASP A 204 8.71 23.10 7.24
C ASP A 204 9.05 22.00 8.27
N SER A 205 8.84 22.27 9.56
CA SER A 205 9.04 21.30 10.64
C SER A 205 7.88 20.30 10.81
N ILE A 206 6.73 20.57 10.17
CA ILE A 206 5.57 19.67 10.27
C ILE A 206 5.92 18.31 9.67
N THR A 207 5.68 17.26 10.45
CA THR A 207 5.98 15.87 10.09
C THR A 207 4.75 14.97 10.06
N GLU A 208 3.59 15.47 10.46
CA GLU A 208 2.31 14.74 10.42
C GLU A 208 1.20 15.68 9.98
N PHE A 209 0.35 15.20 9.06
CA PHE A 209 -0.75 15.96 8.47
C PHE A 209 -2.03 15.10 8.49
N LYS A 210 -3.12 15.73 8.89
CA LYS A 210 -4.46 15.23 8.64
C LYS A 210 -5.18 16.25 7.76
N LEU A 211 -5.43 15.87 6.50
CA LEU A 211 -6.03 16.72 5.48
C LEU A 211 -7.56 16.66 5.49
#